data_d4457feb5a2fc28d4fc08e1836b00a09
#
_entry.id   d4457feb5a2fc28d4fc08e1836b00a09
#
_cell.length_a   1.000
_cell.length_b   1.000
_cell.length_c   1.000
_cell.angle_alpha   90.00
_cell.angle_beta   90.00
_cell.angle_gamma   90.00
#
_symmetry.space_group_name_H-M   'P 1'
#
loop_
_entity.id
_entity.type
_entity.pdbx_description
1 polymer ?
#
loop_
_entity_poly.entity_id
_entity_poly.type
_entity_poly.pdbx_seq_one_letter_code
_entity_poly.pdbx_strand_id
1 'polypeptide(L)'
;MLISLHNTSARHPAASASAPAAMRGITLDVAAGEHVAVIGPSGAGKTTLLHTLACALRPSVGTVLLGGRDPWALPRADLQRLRGQLFLAPQVPPLPPRQRVITAVLAGCLPGQSLLASLKSLFYPTDIALADAALTRFDLSDKLFERVDRLSGGERQRVGLARALASAAQLVLVDEPLSALDPTRAVQAISTLTSAAKEKGATLVATLHHVEMALQHFPRIIGLRNGELAFDLPAAQVSQQLLHDLYAQHLHELTGPAPELVDVPASAALPAVMHCR
;
A
#
# COMPACT_ATOMS: atom_id res chain seq x y z
N MET A 1 11.11 9.49 0.40
CA MET A 1 12.20 8.48 0.42
C MET A 1 12.51 8.07 -1.00
N LEU A 2 13.77 8.07 -1.43
CA LEU A 2 14.21 7.59 -2.75
C LEU A 2 14.08 6.06 -2.81
N ILE A 3 13.60 5.54 -3.95
CA ILE A 3 13.51 4.10 -4.26
C ILE A 3 14.37 3.84 -5.50
N SER A 4 15.19 2.79 -5.48
CA SER A 4 15.91 2.31 -6.66
C SER A 4 15.87 0.78 -6.71
N LEU A 5 15.38 0.24 -7.82
CA LEU A 5 15.40 -1.18 -8.13
C LEU A 5 16.31 -1.40 -9.35
N HIS A 6 17.20 -2.37 -9.27
CA HIS A 6 18.10 -2.73 -10.37
C HIS A 6 17.95 -4.22 -10.71
N ASN A 7 17.41 -4.50 -11.87
CA ASN A 7 17.17 -5.85 -12.39
C ASN A 7 16.54 -6.78 -11.33
N THR A 8 15.52 -6.26 -10.64
CA THR A 8 14.95 -6.90 -9.44
C THR A 8 13.88 -7.90 -9.83
N SER A 9 14.01 -9.13 -9.31
CA SER A 9 13.00 -10.19 -9.45
C SER A 9 12.57 -10.70 -8.09
N ALA A 10 11.28 -11.03 -7.94
CA ALA A 10 10.73 -11.56 -6.71
C ALA A 10 9.63 -12.58 -6.98
N ARG A 11 9.50 -13.59 -6.10
CA ARG A 11 8.42 -14.59 -6.13
C ARG A 11 7.37 -14.25 -5.09
N HIS A 12 6.11 -14.54 -5.41
CA HIS A 12 5.05 -14.38 -4.43
C HIS A 12 5.25 -15.40 -3.27
N PRO A 13 5.06 -15.01 -2.00
CA PRO A 13 5.31 -15.90 -0.85
C PRO A 13 4.50 -17.20 -0.87
N ALA A 14 3.27 -17.15 -1.42
CA ALA A 14 2.38 -18.31 -1.55
C ALA A 14 2.67 -19.18 -2.78
N ALA A 15 3.63 -18.80 -3.64
CA ALA A 15 3.96 -19.55 -4.84
C ALA A 15 4.88 -20.75 -4.52
N SER A 16 4.72 -21.86 -5.22
CA SER A 16 5.63 -23.00 -5.11
C SER A 16 7.06 -22.62 -5.48
N ALA A 17 8.05 -23.37 -5.00
CA ALA A 17 9.46 -23.11 -5.32
C ALA A 17 9.78 -23.17 -6.81
N SER A 18 8.97 -23.91 -7.58
CA SER A 18 9.08 -24.04 -9.04
C SER A 18 8.30 -23.00 -9.83
N ALA A 19 7.43 -22.20 -9.16
CA ALA A 19 6.64 -21.18 -9.84
C ALA A 19 7.53 -20.07 -10.41
N PRO A 20 7.17 -19.48 -11.56
CA PRO A 20 7.89 -18.34 -12.10
C PRO A 20 7.84 -17.14 -11.14
N ALA A 21 8.84 -16.27 -11.23
CA ALA A 21 8.84 -15.04 -10.45
C ALA A 21 7.64 -14.17 -10.84
N ALA A 22 6.92 -13.66 -9.84
CA ALA A 22 5.77 -12.77 -10.04
C ALA A 22 6.20 -11.35 -10.45
N MET A 23 7.46 -10.99 -10.18
CA MET A 23 8.11 -9.76 -10.63
C MET A 23 9.46 -10.13 -11.22
N ARG A 24 9.79 -9.65 -12.43
CA ARG A 24 10.95 -10.10 -13.22
C ARG A 24 11.72 -8.91 -13.78
N GLY A 25 12.99 -8.81 -13.44
CA GLY A 25 13.93 -7.89 -14.05
C GLY A 25 13.54 -6.39 -13.94
N ILE A 26 12.77 -5.99 -12.93
CA ILE A 26 12.32 -4.60 -12.79
C ILE A 26 13.52 -3.70 -12.48
N THR A 27 13.71 -2.69 -13.32
CA THR A 27 14.62 -1.55 -13.06
C THR A 27 13.78 -0.29 -13.01
N LEU A 28 13.79 0.41 -11.88
CA LEU A 28 12.90 1.52 -11.58
C LEU A 28 13.50 2.43 -10.53
N ASP A 29 13.48 3.73 -10.78
CA ASP A 29 13.82 4.76 -9.80
C ASP A 29 12.61 5.64 -9.52
N VAL A 30 12.31 5.89 -8.23
CA VAL A 30 11.27 6.84 -7.79
C VAL A 30 11.92 7.85 -6.87
N ALA A 31 11.83 9.12 -7.23
CA ALA A 31 12.42 10.20 -6.46
C ALA A 31 11.74 10.39 -5.08
N ALA A 32 12.47 10.96 -4.13
CA ALA A 32 11.88 11.29 -2.84
C ALA A 32 10.76 12.34 -3.01
N GLY A 33 9.60 12.09 -2.40
CA GLY A 33 8.41 12.94 -2.51
C GLY A 33 7.62 12.76 -3.81
N GLU A 34 8.03 11.87 -4.70
CA GLU A 34 7.31 11.57 -5.93
C GLU A 34 6.07 10.72 -5.67
N HIS A 35 5.02 10.94 -6.47
CA HIS A 35 3.78 10.16 -6.43
C HIS A 35 3.62 9.37 -7.72
N VAL A 36 3.50 8.06 -7.59
CA VAL A 36 3.46 7.12 -8.72
C VAL A 36 2.27 6.18 -8.57
N ALA A 37 1.50 6.01 -9.65
CA ALA A 37 0.52 4.95 -9.74
C ALA A 37 1.07 3.76 -10.53
N VAL A 38 0.83 2.56 -10.02
CA VAL A 38 1.17 1.30 -10.69
C VAL A 38 -0.12 0.65 -11.17
N ILE A 39 -0.23 0.48 -12.48
CA ILE A 39 -1.39 -0.14 -13.14
C ILE A 39 -0.99 -1.42 -13.88
N GLY A 40 -1.95 -2.24 -14.22
CA GLY A 40 -1.77 -3.49 -14.96
C GLY A 40 -2.81 -4.53 -14.58
N PRO A 41 -2.98 -5.57 -15.39
CA PRO A 41 -3.97 -6.60 -15.15
C PRO A 41 -3.74 -7.36 -13.85
N SER A 42 -4.75 -8.12 -13.43
CA SER A 42 -4.65 -9.03 -12.29
C SER A 42 -3.50 -10.01 -12.51
N GLY A 43 -2.69 -10.25 -11.47
CA GLY A 43 -1.49 -11.09 -11.58
C GLY A 43 -0.26 -10.43 -12.22
N ALA A 44 -0.32 -9.15 -12.63
CA ALA A 44 0.82 -8.45 -13.23
C ALA A 44 2.03 -8.23 -12.31
N GLY A 45 1.94 -8.55 -11.00
CA GLY A 45 3.03 -8.41 -10.04
C GLY A 45 2.97 -7.14 -9.18
N LYS A 46 1.88 -6.35 -9.25
CA LYS A 46 1.71 -5.08 -8.52
C LYS A 46 1.89 -5.23 -7.00
N THR A 47 1.15 -6.15 -6.38
CA THR A 47 1.25 -6.44 -4.93
C THR A 47 2.64 -6.96 -4.55
N THR A 48 3.28 -7.79 -5.41
CA THR A 48 4.64 -8.29 -5.20
C THR A 48 5.64 -7.14 -5.20
N LEU A 49 5.49 -6.17 -6.10
CA LEU A 49 6.31 -4.95 -6.11
C LEU A 49 6.15 -4.19 -4.79
N LEU A 50 4.91 -3.91 -4.35
CA LEU A 50 4.68 -3.20 -3.08
C LEU A 50 5.27 -3.94 -1.88
N HIS A 51 5.11 -5.27 -1.79
CA HIS A 51 5.68 -6.07 -0.70
C HIS A 51 7.22 -6.04 -0.71
N THR A 52 7.83 -6.00 -1.90
CA THR A 52 9.28 -5.86 -2.03
C THR A 52 9.75 -4.50 -1.54
N LEU A 53 9.07 -3.42 -1.93
CA LEU A 53 9.35 -2.06 -1.46
C LEU A 53 9.08 -1.87 0.04
N ALA A 54 8.10 -2.57 0.59
CA ALA A 54 7.80 -2.58 2.02
C ALA A 54 8.82 -3.39 2.85
N CYS A 55 9.85 -3.96 2.26
CA CYS A 55 10.79 -4.91 2.89
C CYS A 55 10.09 -6.14 3.50
N ALA A 56 8.88 -6.47 3.05
CA ALA A 56 8.13 -7.65 3.46
C ALA A 56 8.52 -8.89 2.63
N LEU A 57 9.02 -8.67 1.42
CA LEU A 57 9.46 -9.70 0.50
C LEU A 57 10.89 -9.43 0.02
N ARG A 58 11.80 -10.38 0.28
CA ARG A 58 13.18 -10.28 -0.22
C ARG A 58 13.22 -10.63 -1.71
N PRO A 59 13.89 -9.81 -2.56
CA PRO A 59 14.10 -10.15 -3.96
C PRO A 59 14.93 -11.43 -4.10
N SER A 60 14.64 -12.22 -5.11
CA SER A 60 15.41 -13.42 -5.46
C SER A 60 16.62 -13.11 -6.35
N VAL A 61 16.54 -12.02 -7.12
CA VAL A 61 17.60 -11.50 -8.01
C VAL A 61 17.56 -9.99 -7.97
N GLY A 62 18.70 -9.36 -8.23
CA GLY A 62 18.82 -7.90 -8.29
C GLY A 62 18.93 -7.23 -6.92
N THR A 63 18.83 -5.92 -6.90
CA THR A 63 18.98 -5.09 -5.70
C THR A 63 17.83 -4.10 -5.56
N VAL A 64 17.48 -3.82 -4.31
CA VAL A 64 16.52 -2.76 -3.94
C VAL A 64 17.21 -1.84 -2.97
N LEU A 65 17.20 -0.55 -3.27
CA LEU A 65 17.74 0.48 -2.38
C LEU A 65 16.60 1.40 -1.93
N LEU A 66 16.49 1.60 -0.64
CA LEU A 66 15.57 2.55 -0.02
C LEU A 66 16.37 3.64 0.69
N GLY A 67 16.26 4.88 0.23
CA GLY A 67 17.11 5.97 0.71
C GLY A 67 18.60 5.67 0.51
N GLY A 68 18.97 5.00 -0.59
CA GLY A 68 20.34 4.59 -0.92
C GLY A 68 20.88 3.40 -0.12
N ARG A 69 20.06 2.72 0.69
CA ARG A 69 20.48 1.59 1.53
C ARG A 69 19.79 0.29 1.09
N ASP A 70 20.54 -0.81 1.02
CA ASP A 70 19.97 -2.14 0.82
C ASP A 70 19.37 -2.65 2.15
N PRO A 71 18.03 -2.84 2.24
CA PRO A 71 17.37 -3.29 3.46
C PRO A 71 17.90 -4.64 3.99
N TRP A 72 18.26 -5.54 3.09
CA TRP A 72 18.68 -6.90 3.45
C TRP A 72 20.16 -7.02 3.82
N ALA A 73 20.94 -5.96 3.58
CA ALA A 73 22.32 -5.84 4.06
C ALA A 73 22.40 -5.15 5.43
N LEU A 74 21.28 -4.58 5.93
CA LEU A 74 21.26 -3.85 7.20
C LEU A 74 21.25 -4.80 8.41
N PRO A 75 21.91 -4.41 9.53
CA PRO A 75 21.66 -5.01 10.84
C PRO A 75 20.18 -4.92 11.24
N ARG A 76 19.71 -5.86 12.08
CA ARG A 76 18.29 -5.93 12.50
C ARG A 76 17.72 -4.60 13.02
N ALA A 77 18.48 -3.89 13.85
CA ALA A 77 18.04 -2.61 14.42
C ALA A 77 17.88 -1.52 13.35
N ASP A 78 18.75 -1.48 12.34
CA ASP A 78 18.70 -0.51 11.26
C ASP A 78 17.57 -0.85 10.28
N LEU A 79 17.37 -2.14 9.98
CA LEU A 79 16.23 -2.60 9.20
C LEU A 79 14.90 -2.25 9.89
N GLN A 80 14.82 -2.41 11.21
CA GLN A 80 13.62 -2.04 11.96
C GLN A 80 13.37 -0.52 11.91
N ARG A 81 14.42 0.30 12.04
CA ARG A 81 14.31 1.76 11.88
C ARG A 81 13.88 2.14 10.45
N LEU A 82 14.44 1.49 9.44
CA LEU A 82 14.04 1.72 8.04
C LEU A 82 12.56 1.35 7.84
N ARG A 83 12.12 0.18 8.31
CA ARG A 83 10.71 -0.25 8.25
C ARG A 83 9.78 0.73 8.97
N GLY A 84 10.23 1.38 10.04
CA GLY A 84 9.48 2.43 10.73
C GLY A 84 9.24 3.69 9.89
N GLN A 85 9.99 3.88 8.80
CA GLN A 85 9.81 4.96 7.84
C GLN A 85 8.92 4.58 6.65
N LEU A 86 8.42 3.36 6.63
CA LEU A 86 7.56 2.82 5.58
C LEU A 86 6.15 2.58 6.14
N PHE A 87 5.15 2.77 5.30
CA PHE A 87 3.79 2.35 5.59
C PHE A 87 3.25 1.55 4.40
N LEU A 88 2.83 0.32 4.63
CA LEU A 88 2.11 -0.49 3.66
C LEU A 88 0.65 -0.59 4.08
N ALA A 89 -0.24 -0.04 3.25
CA ALA A 89 -1.68 -0.25 3.33
C ALA A 89 -2.05 -1.37 2.36
N PRO A 90 -2.34 -2.58 2.83
CA PRO A 90 -2.78 -3.66 1.96
C PRO A 90 -4.23 -3.44 1.50
N GLN A 91 -4.66 -4.15 0.47
CA GLN A 91 -6.00 -4.09 -0.11
C GLN A 91 -7.10 -4.23 0.95
N VAL A 92 -6.96 -5.20 1.86
CA VAL A 92 -7.83 -5.35 3.03
C VAL A 92 -7.09 -4.86 4.26
N PRO A 93 -7.51 -3.73 4.88
CA PRO A 93 -6.84 -3.20 6.05
C PRO A 93 -6.85 -4.20 7.23
N PRO A 94 -5.70 -4.51 7.85
CA PRO A 94 -5.62 -5.44 8.98
C PRO A 94 -6.07 -4.75 10.27
N LEU A 95 -7.38 -4.57 10.40
CA LEU A 95 -8.01 -3.91 11.54
C LEU A 95 -8.65 -4.97 12.45
N PRO A 96 -8.19 -5.14 13.69
CA PRO A 96 -8.78 -6.10 14.63
C PRO A 96 -10.25 -5.77 14.91
N PRO A 97 -11.21 -6.71 14.80
CA PRO A 97 -12.64 -6.44 14.83
C PRO A 97 -13.11 -5.78 16.12
N ARG A 98 -12.55 -6.19 17.27
CA ARG A 98 -12.95 -5.67 18.60
C ARG A 98 -12.23 -4.39 19.01
N GLN A 99 -11.30 -3.90 18.20
CA GLN A 99 -10.55 -2.69 18.47
C GLN A 99 -11.41 -1.45 18.18
N ARG A 100 -11.17 -0.36 18.91
CA ARG A 100 -11.78 0.95 18.59
C ARG A 100 -11.03 1.58 17.41
N VAL A 101 -11.76 2.35 16.61
CA VAL A 101 -11.23 3.06 15.43
C VAL A 101 -10.06 3.95 15.80
N ILE A 102 -10.15 4.72 16.88
CA ILE A 102 -9.04 5.56 17.37
C ILE A 102 -7.76 4.75 17.57
N THR A 103 -7.84 3.60 18.23
CA THR A 103 -6.66 2.74 18.47
C THR A 103 -6.14 2.15 17.16
N ALA A 104 -7.03 1.79 16.25
CA ALA A 104 -6.67 1.28 14.92
C ALA A 104 -5.92 2.34 14.09
N VAL A 105 -6.35 3.59 14.12
CA VAL A 105 -5.67 4.71 13.44
C VAL A 105 -4.33 5.00 14.08
N LEU A 106 -4.27 5.15 15.41
CA LEU A 106 -3.02 5.45 16.14
C LEU A 106 -2.00 4.32 16.08
N ALA A 107 -2.39 3.10 15.74
CA ALA A 107 -1.46 2.02 15.45
C ALA A 107 -0.51 2.35 14.28
N GLY A 108 -0.85 3.31 13.40
CA GLY A 108 0.05 3.87 12.39
C GLY A 108 1.28 4.58 12.97
N CYS A 109 1.20 5.07 14.20
CA CYS A 109 2.28 5.78 14.88
C CYS A 109 3.25 4.86 15.64
N LEU A 110 2.88 3.58 15.85
CA LEU A 110 3.66 2.64 16.68
C LEU A 110 5.14 2.50 16.26
N PRO A 111 5.49 2.46 14.96
CA PRO A 111 6.88 2.31 14.56
C PRO A 111 7.82 3.44 15.03
N GLY A 112 7.27 4.63 15.30
CA GLY A 112 8.02 5.79 15.79
C GLY A 112 8.08 5.89 17.32
N GLN A 113 7.44 4.96 18.05
CA GLN A 113 7.32 5.01 19.52
C GLN A 113 8.27 4.01 20.19
N SER A 114 8.63 4.29 21.46
CA SER A 114 9.30 3.32 22.31
C SER A 114 8.35 2.16 22.66
N LEU A 115 8.91 1.00 23.03
CA LEU A 115 8.12 -0.19 23.37
C LEU A 115 7.09 0.11 24.48
N LEU A 116 7.51 0.81 25.53
CA LEU A 116 6.62 1.20 26.64
C LEU A 116 5.51 2.15 26.20
N ALA A 117 5.83 3.14 25.36
CA ALA A 117 4.85 4.06 24.80
C ALA A 117 3.87 3.34 23.89
N SER A 118 4.35 2.41 23.05
CA SER A 118 3.51 1.59 22.18
C SER A 118 2.54 0.72 22.99
N LEU A 119 3.04 0.07 24.05
CA LEU A 119 2.19 -0.76 24.92
C LEU A 119 1.11 0.08 25.61
N LYS A 120 1.49 1.26 26.13
CA LYS A 120 0.55 2.20 26.75
C LYS A 120 -0.51 2.69 25.75
N SER A 121 -0.13 3.03 24.52
CA SER A 121 -1.04 3.56 23.50
C SER A 121 -2.11 2.57 23.03
N LEU A 122 -1.86 1.26 23.17
CA LEU A 122 -2.86 0.24 22.86
C LEU A 122 -4.04 0.23 23.84
N PHE A 123 -3.80 0.63 25.11
CA PHE A 123 -4.84 0.68 26.13
C PHE A 123 -5.38 2.09 26.36
N TYR A 124 -4.51 3.09 26.23
CA TYR A 124 -4.84 4.49 26.45
C TYR A 124 -4.36 5.31 25.23
N PRO A 125 -5.23 5.56 24.25
CA PRO A 125 -4.89 6.39 23.11
C PRO A 125 -4.53 7.80 23.58
N THR A 126 -3.28 8.21 23.34
CA THR A 126 -2.75 9.48 23.91
C THR A 126 -2.95 10.66 22.97
N ASP A 127 -3.09 10.43 21.67
CA ASP A 127 -3.22 11.49 20.66
C ASP A 127 -4.56 11.41 19.93
N ILE A 128 -5.63 11.76 20.67
CA ILE A 128 -6.99 11.77 20.12
C ILE A 128 -7.10 12.76 18.96
N ALA A 129 -6.46 13.92 19.08
CA ALA A 129 -6.53 14.98 18.08
C ALA A 129 -5.94 14.55 16.74
N LEU A 130 -4.81 13.80 16.75
CA LEU A 130 -4.20 13.25 15.53
C LEU A 130 -5.13 12.24 14.86
N ALA A 131 -5.74 11.34 15.63
CA ALA A 131 -6.65 10.34 15.09
C ALA A 131 -7.91 11.00 14.51
N ASP A 132 -8.48 11.98 15.20
CA ASP A 132 -9.66 12.73 14.75
C ASP A 132 -9.35 13.52 13.47
N ALA A 133 -8.24 14.24 13.43
CA ALA A 133 -7.80 14.96 12.24
C ALA A 133 -7.60 14.03 11.02
N ALA A 134 -7.03 12.83 11.23
CA ALA A 134 -6.86 11.85 10.16
C ALA A 134 -8.20 11.28 9.68
N LEU A 135 -9.15 11.01 10.59
CA LEU A 135 -10.48 10.49 10.26
C LEU A 135 -11.35 11.56 9.59
N THR A 136 -11.26 12.82 10.03
CA THR A 136 -12.00 13.95 9.45
C THR A 136 -11.71 14.09 7.95
N ARG A 137 -10.46 13.86 7.52
CA ARG A 137 -10.09 13.89 6.10
C ARG A 137 -10.81 12.82 5.25
N PHE A 138 -11.38 11.80 5.88
CA PHE A 138 -12.11 10.72 5.23
C PHE A 138 -13.59 10.65 5.64
N ASP A 139 -14.15 11.73 6.21
CA ASP A 139 -15.54 11.82 6.70
C ASP A 139 -15.92 10.71 7.69
N LEU A 140 -15.07 10.49 8.70
CA LEU A 140 -15.22 9.43 9.71
C LEU A 140 -15.02 9.92 11.15
N SER A 141 -15.10 11.25 11.43
CA SER A 141 -14.94 11.79 12.79
C SER A 141 -15.97 11.21 13.76
N ASP A 142 -17.20 10.98 13.30
CA ASP A 142 -18.29 10.39 14.07
C ASP A 142 -18.00 8.93 14.49
N LYS A 143 -17.06 8.27 13.83
CA LYS A 143 -16.67 6.87 14.08
C LYS A 143 -15.49 6.70 15.04
N LEU A 144 -14.90 7.79 15.53
CA LEU A 144 -13.65 7.78 16.31
C LEU A 144 -13.65 6.76 17.46
N PHE A 145 -14.76 6.64 18.19
CA PHE A 145 -14.89 5.73 19.34
C PHE A 145 -15.64 4.43 19.01
N GLU A 146 -16.12 4.27 17.77
CA GLU A 146 -16.79 3.05 17.33
C GLU A 146 -15.82 1.86 17.30
N ARG A 147 -16.41 0.65 17.28
CA ARG A 147 -15.64 -0.59 17.09
C ARG A 147 -15.52 -0.88 15.61
N VAL A 148 -14.37 -1.43 15.21
CA VAL A 148 -14.07 -1.79 13.81
C VAL A 148 -15.10 -2.78 13.23
N ASP A 149 -15.60 -3.72 14.04
CA ASP A 149 -16.60 -4.71 13.60
C ASP A 149 -17.97 -4.11 13.25
N ARG A 150 -18.24 -2.86 13.66
CA ARG A 150 -19.48 -2.14 13.31
C ARG A 150 -19.37 -1.31 12.04
N LEU A 151 -18.17 -1.22 11.47
CA LEU A 151 -17.92 -0.46 10.25
C LEU A 151 -18.27 -1.27 9.00
N SER A 152 -18.80 -0.60 7.99
CA SER A 152 -18.92 -1.14 6.63
C SER A 152 -17.55 -1.42 6.00
N GLY A 153 -17.50 -2.15 4.89
CA GLY A 153 -16.27 -2.42 4.12
C GLY A 153 -15.56 -1.13 3.71
N GLY A 154 -16.31 -0.18 3.15
CA GLY A 154 -15.77 1.11 2.71
C GLY A 154 -15.31 2.00 3.89
N GLU A 155 -15.99 1.96 5.04
CA GLU A 155 -15.51 2.66 6.24
C GLU A 155 -14.21 2.05 6.76
N ARG A 156 -14.09 0.72 6.80
CA ARG A 156 -12.83 0.04 7.17
C ARG A 156 -11.70 0.42 6.23
N GLN A 157 -11.96 0.49 4.93
CA GLN A 157 -10.98 0.93 3.94
C GLN A 157 -10.48 2.34 4.24
N ARG A 158 -11.39 3.28 4.47
CA ARG A 158 -11.04 4.68 4.81
C ARG A 158 -10.33 4.81 6.16
N VAL A 159 -10.67 4.00 7.15
CA VAL A 159 -9.91 3.91 8.42
C VAL A 159 -8.47 3.42 8.16
N GLY A 160 -8.27 2.44 7.26
CA GLY A 160 -6.93 2.01 6.83
C GLY A 160 -6.10 3.14 6.20
N LEU A 161 -6.74 3.98 5.38
CA LEU A 161 -6.10 5.16 4.80
C LEU A 161 -5.83 6.25 5.87
N ALA A 162 -6.77 6.49 6.78
CA ALA A 162 -6.56 7.41 7.90
C ALA A 162 -5.38 6.97 8.79
N ARG A 163 -5.20 5.65 9.01
CA ARG A 163 -4.03 5.08 9.68
C ARG A 163 -2.73 5.38 8.93
N ALA A 164 -2.73 5.33 7.59
CA ALA A 164 -1.58 5.73 6.79
C ALA A 164 -1.26 7.22 6.97
N LEU A 165 -2.29 8.07 7.00
CA LEU A 165 -2.13 9.49 7.23
C LEU A 165 -1.63 9.83 8.64
N ALA A 166 -2.04 9.09 9.66
CA ALA A 166 -1.54 9.28 11.02
C ALA A 166 -0.06 8.89 11.17
N SER A 167 0.45 8.01 10.29
CA SER A 167 1.84 7.57 10.35
C SER A 167 2.83 8.69 9.99
N ALA A 168 4.06 8.58 10.50
CA ALA A 168 5.20 9.44 10.14
C ALA A 168 6.02 8.86 8.97
N ALA A 169 5.40 8.01 8.14
CA ALA A 169 6.10 7.33 7.05
C ALA A 169 6.59 8.31 5.98
N GLN A 170 7.82 8.11 5.51
CA GLN A 170 8.43 8.82 4.39
C GLN A 170 8.11 8.14 3.05
N LEU A 171 7.76 6.85 3.08
CA LEU A 171 7.29 6.09 1.94
C LEU A 171 5.95 5.43 2.29
N VAL A 172 4.92 5.81 1.56
CA VAL A 172 3.56 5.27 1.69
C VAL A 172 3.28 4.39 0.48
N LEU A 173 3.03 3.13 0.74
CA LEU A 173 2.72 2.09 -0.24
C LEU A 173 1.26 1.69 -0.04
N VAL A 174 0.45 1.75 -1.07
CA VAL A 174 -0.99 1.50 -0.94
C VAL A 174 -1.44 0.53 -2.03
N ASP A 175 -1.94 -0.62 -1.60
CA ASP A 175 -2.41 -1.66 -2.51
C ASP A 175 -3.93 -1.55 -2.69
N GLU A 176 -4.37 -1.18 -3.88
CA GLU A 176 -5.77 -1.10 -4.30
C GLU A 176 -6.70 -0.38 -3.29
N PRO A 177 -6.41 0.87 -2.93
CA PRO A 177 -7.08 1.58 -1.84
C PRO A 177 -8.57 1.85 -2.06
N LEU A 178 -9.08 1.63 -3.28
CA LEU A 178 -10.41 2.05 -3.71
C LEU A 178 -11.39 0.89 -3.91
N SER A 179 -10.94 -0.37 -3.74
CA SER A 179 -11.68 -1.58 -4.10
C SER A 179 -13.03 -1.75 -3.38
N ALA A 180 -13.18 -1.20 -2.16
CA ALA A 180 -14.40 -1.30 -1.36
C ALA A 180 -15.21 0.02 -1.31
N LEU A 181 -14.90 0.99 -2.18
CA LEU A 181 -15.51 2.31 -2.17
C LEU A 181 -16.40 2.51 -3.40
N ASP A 182 -17.51 3.21 -3.20
CA ASP A 182 -18.30 3.75 -4.30
C ASP A 182 -17.50 4.82 -5.09
N PRO A 183 -17.85 5.12 -6.35
CA PRO A 183 -17.08 6.01 -7.21
C PRO A 183 -16.83 7.40 -6.60
N THR A 184 -17.82 7.99 -5.94
CA THR A 184 -17.70 9.32 -5.33
C THR A 184 -16.70 9.30 -4.18
N ARG A 185 -16.80 8.31 -3.29
CA ARG A 185 -15.88 8.13 -2.17
C ARG A 185 -14.48 7.71 -2.62
N ALA A 186 -14.37 6.99 -3.72
CA ALA A 186 -13.08 6.64 -4.32
C ALA A 186 -12.31 7.88 -4.78
N VAL A 187 -12.97 8.81 -5.51
CA VAL A 187 -12.37 10.10 -5.93
C VAL A 187 -11.90 10.90 -4.71
N GLN A 188 -12.76 11.02 -3.70
CA GLN A 188 -12.45 11.75 -2.48
C GLN A 188 -11.27 11.13 -1.72
N ALA A 189 -11.26 9.81 -1.57
CA ALA A 189 -10.22 9.08 -0.85
C ALA A 189 -8.84 9.22 -1.52
N ILE A 190 -8.77 9.08 -2.85
CA ILE A 190 -7.50 9.19 -3.58
C ILE A 190 -6.98 10.64 -3.58
N SER A 191 -7.87 11.64 -3.75
CA SER A 191 -7.52 13.05 -3.66
C SER A 191 -6.99 13.41 -2.28
N THR A 192 -7.64 12.94 -1.22
CA THR A 192 -7.20 13.12 0.16
C THR A 192 -5.83 12.48 0.41
N LEU A 193 -5.65 11.24 -0.06
CA LEU A 193 -4.39 10.51 0.10
C LEU A 193 -3.22 11.23 -0.59
N THR A 194 -3.39 11.61 -1.86
CA THR A 194 -2.34 12.28 -2.65
C THR A 194 -2.01 13.66 -2.08
N SER A 195 -3.03 14.45 -1.69
CA SER A 195 -2.82 15.76 -1.06
C SER A 195 -2.07 15.64 0.25
N ALA A 196 -2.47 14.72 1.13
CA ALA A 196 -1.81 14.51 2.42
C ALA A 196 -0.38 13.99 2.28
N ALA A 197 -0.11 13.11 1.32
CA ALA A 197 1.25 12.66 1.03
C ALA A 197 2.13 13.80 0.53
N LYS A 198 1.59 14.68 -0.32
CA LYS A 198 2.26 15.89 -0.81
C LYS A 198 2.56 16.87 0.30
N GLU A 199 1.59 17.16 1.19
CA GLU A 199 1.77 18.04 2.37
C GLU A 199 2.92 17.56 3.27
N LYS A 200 3.08 16.25 3.41
CA LYS A 200 4.14 15.63 4.22
C LYS A 200 5.47 15.46 3.49
N GLY A 201 5.54 15.72 2.18
CA GLY A 201 6.70 15.41 1.35
C GLY A 201 6.99 13.90 1.28
N ALA A 202 6.00 13.06 1.53
CA ALA A 202 6.14 11.62 1.48
C ALA A 202 6.13 11.10 0.03
N THR A 203 6.96 10.09 -0.25
CA THR A 203 6.87 9.34 -1.51
C THR A 203 5.64 8.44 -1.44
N LEU A 204 4.82 8.44 -2.49
CA LEU A 204 3.59 7.65 -2.57
C LEU A 204 3.65 6.71 -3.77
N VAL A 205 3.49 5.41 -3.54
CA VAL A 205 3.31 4.42 -4.60
C VAL A 205 1.98 3.70 -4.35
N ALA A 206 1.03 3.84 -5.28
CA ALA A 206 -0.29 3.23 -5.16
C ALA A 206 -0.56 2.30 -6.34
N THR A 207 -1.02 1.08 -6.08
CA THR A 207 -1.58 0.23 -7.14
C THR A 207 -3.04 0.58 -7.36
N LEU A 208 -3.46 0.68 -8.60
CA LEU A 208 -4.83 1.02 -8.95
C LEU A 208 -5.34 0.13 -10.09
N HIS A 209 -6.60 -0.33 -9.96
CA HIS A 209 -7.31 -0.98 -11.07
C HIS A 209 -7.98 0.05 -12.00
N HIS A 210 -8.49 1.14 -11.42
CA HIS A 210 -9.14 2.20 -12.18
C HIS A 210 -8.10 3.10 -12.86
N VAL A 211 -7.86 2.86 -14.15
CA VAL A 211 -6.86 3.58 -14.96
C VAL A 211 -7.13 5.08 -14.98
N GLU A 212 -8.41 5.49 -15.13
CA GLU A 212 -8.79 6.89 -15.15
C GLU A 212 -8.39 7.62 -13.84
N MET A 213 -8.62 6.97 -12.70
CA MET A 213 -8.22 7.50 -11.39
C MET A 213 -6.69 7.64 -11.27
N ALA A 214 -5.93 6.68 -11.82
CA ALA A 214 -4.48 6.77 -11.86
C ALA A 214 -4.02 7.97 -12.68
N LEU A 215 -4.54 8.14 -13.89
CA LEU A 215 -4.18 9.23 -14.80
C LEU A 215 -4.57 10.62 -14.26
N GLN A 216 -5.69 10.72 -13.54
CA GLN A 216 -6.17 11.99 -12.98
C GLN A 216 -5.43 12.45 -11.73
N HIS A 217 -4.99 11.50 -10.89
CA HIS A 217 -4.48 11.82 -9.54
C HIS A 217 -2.96 11.63 -9.38
N PHE A 218 -2.30 10.99 -10.34
CA PHE A 218 -0.86 10.73 -10.26
C PHE A 218 -0.10 11.32 -11.45
N PRO A 219 1.03 12.00 -11.21
CA PRO A 219 1.81 12.61 -12.30
C PRO A 219 2.57 11.59 -13.15
N ARG A 220 2.84 10.39 -12.60
CA ARG A 220 3.64 9.34 -13.26
C ARG A 220 2.94 7.99 -13.11
N ILE A 221 2.92 7.24 -14.21
CA ILE A 221 2.24 5.95 -14.30
C ILE A 221 3.24 4.88 -14.71
N ILE A 222 3.26 3.79 -13.94
CA ILE A 222 4.02 2.59 -14.22
C ILE A 222 3.04 1.50 -14.67
N GLY A 223 3.21 1.00 -15.88
CA GLY A 223 2.48 -0.15 -16.40
C GLY A 223 3.24 -1.45 -16.15
N LEU A 224 2.63 -2.40 -15.43
CA LEU A 224 3.18 -3.75 -15.24
C LEU A 224 2.35 -4.77 -16.03
N ARG A 225 3.04 -5.68 -16.73
CA ARG A 225 2.42 -6.83 -17.42
C ARG A 225 3.29 -8.07 -17.28
N ASN A 226 2.70 -9.18 -16.88
CA ASN A 226 3.39 -10.47 -16.72
C ASN A 226 4.64 -10.40 -15.82
N GLY A 227 4.63 -9.56 -14.80
CA GLY A 227 5.76 -9.37 -13.87
C GLY A 227 6.87 -8.46 -14.40
N GLU A 228 6.72 -7.83 -15.54
CA GLU A 228 7.70 -6.96 -16.17
C GLU A 228 7.19 -5.52 -16.30
N LEU A 229 8.12 -4.58 -16.41
CA LEU A 229 7.82 -3.18 -16.67
C LEU A 229 7.42 -3.03 -18.15
N ALA A 230 6.16 -2.72 -18.43
CA ALA A 230 5.67 -2.47 -19.77
C ALA A 230 5.96 -1.02 -20.22
N PHE A 231 5.74 -0.06 -19.32
CA PHE A 231 6.09 1.34 -19.52
C PHE A 231 6.22 2.07 -18.18
N ASP A 232 6.90 3.22 -18.23
CA ASP A 232 7.09 4.14 -17.10
C ASP A 232 7.10 5.57 -17.70
N LEU A 233 5.97 6.28 -17.54
CA LEU A 233 5.69 7.51 -18.26
C LEU A 233 4.97 8.55 -17.39
N PRO A 234 5.15 9.85 -17.67
CA PRO A 234 4.24 10.87 -17.19
C PRO A 234 2.79 10.56 -17.60
N ALA A 235 1.81 10.81 -16.73
CA ALA A 235 0.40 10.50 -16.98
C ALA A 235 -0.11 11.09 -18.32
N ALA A 236 0.34 12.29 -18.67
CA ALA A 236 -0.04 12.96 -19.93
C ALA A 236 0.48 12.26 -21.21
N GLN A 237 1.45 11.35 -21.09
CA GLN A 237 2.02 10.59 -22.22
C GLN A 237 1.45 9.18 -22.35
N VAL A 238 0.60 8.76 -21.43
CA VAL A 238 -0.04 7.44 -21.48
C VAL A 238 -1.18 7.48 -22.50
N SER A 239 -0.95 6.84 -23.64
CA SER A 239 -1.93 6.77 -24.72
C SER A 239 -2.94 5.65 -24.54
N GLN A 240 -4.10 5.76 -25.19
CA GLN A 240 -5.11 4.70 -25.25
C GLN A 240 -4.54 3.39 -25.83
N GLN A 241 -3.64 3.49 -26.81
CA GLN A 241 -2.98 2.33 -27.41
C GLN A 241 -2.10 1.60 -26.40
N LEU A 242 -1.29 2.31 -25.60
CA LEU A 242 -0.48 1.71 -24.54
C LEU A 242 -1.34 0.99 -23.50
N LEU A 243 -2.49 1.56 -23.14
CA LEU A 243 -3.43 0.94 -22.22
C LEU A 243 -4.05 -0.32 -22.83
N HIS A 244 -4.48 -0.25 -24.08
CA HIS A 244 -5.00 -1.40 -24.80
C HIS A 244 -3.96 -2.54 -24.85
N ASP A 245 -2.71 -2.22 -25.16
CA ASP A 245 -1.63 -3.20 -25.21
C ASP A 245 -1.30 -3.78 -23.83
N LEU A 246 -1.36 -2.95 -22.76
CA LEU A 246 -1.16 -3.39 -21.39
C LEU A 246 -2.20 -4.43 -20.97
N TYR A 247 -3.47 -4.22 -21.34
CA TYR A 247 -4.62 -5.06 -20.97
C TYR A 247 -5.11 -5.97 -22.08
N ALA A 248 -4.34 -6.19 -23.16
CA ALA A 248 -4.79 -6.90 -24.38
C ALA A 248 -5.44 -8.26 -24.14
N GLN A 249 -5.05 -8.99 -23.07
CA GLN A 249 -5.63 -10.27 -22.68
C GLN A 249 -6.73 -10.15 -21.59
N HIS A 250 -6.96 -8.93 -21.07
CA HIS A 250 -7.83 -8.62 -19.94
C HIS A 250 -8.64 -7.35 -20.18
N LEU A 251 -9.14 -7.15 -21.41
CA LEU A 251 -9.86 -5.92 -21.80
C LEU A 251 -11.08 -5.60 -20.92
N HIS A 252 -11.70 -6.62 -20.31
CA HIS A 252 -12.79 -6.45 -19.36
C HIS A 252 -12.36 -5.68 -18.07
N GLU A 253 -11.08 -5.70 -17.72
CA GLU A 253 -10.54 -4.95 -16.56
C GLU A 253 -10.37 -3.45 -16.86
N LEU A 254 -10.36 -3.04 -18.14
CA LEU A 254 -10.30 -1.62 -18.54
C LEU A 254 -11.65 -0.91 -18.38
N THR A 255 -12.76 -1.62 -18.58
CA THR A 255 -14.10 -1.04 -18.70
C THR A 255 -15.10 -1.54 -17.68
N GLY A 256 -14.73 -2.52 -16.84
CA GLY A 256 -15.63 -3.16 -15.87
C GLY A 256 -15.60 -2.52 -14.48
N PRO A 257 -16.67 -2.72 -13.68
CA PRO A 257 -16.62 -2.47 -12.25
C PRO A 257 -15.52 -3.33 -11.60
N ALA A 258 -14.94 -2.84 -10.48
CA ALA A 258 -13.95 -3.62 -9.74
C ALA A 258 -14.48 -5.04 -9.45
N PRO A 259 -13.64 -6.08 -9.59
CA PRO A 259 -14.06 -7.44 -9.26
C PRO A 259 -14.55 -7.49 -7.81
N GLU A 260 -15.72 -8.09 -7.58
CA GLU A 260 -16.24 -8.32 -6.23
C GLU A 260 -15.22 -9.11 -5.43
N LEU A 261 -14.89 -8.60 -4.25
CA LEU A 261 -14.06 -9.32 -3.28
C LEU A 261 -14.80 -10.62 -2.92
N VAL A 262 -14.28 -11.76 -3.33
CA VAL A 262 -14.73 -13.04 -2.82
C VAL A 262 -14.42 -13.03 -1.33
N ASP A 263 -15.44 -12.98 -0.49
CA ASP A 263 -15.32 -13.14 0.96
C ASP A 263 -14.67 -14.51 1.23
N VAL A 264 -13.36 -14.49 1.45
CA VAL A 264 -12.67 -15.68 1.95
C VAL A 264 -13.10 -15.81 3.41
N PRO A 265 -13.82 -16.87 3.79
CA PRO A 265 -14.27 -17.02 5.16
C PRO A 265 -13.06 -17.01 6.11
N ALA A 266 -13.18 -16.30 7.22
CA ALA A 266 -12.13 -16.05 8.23
C ALA A 266 -11.57 -17.32 8.91
N SER A 267 -11.83 -18.50 8.38
CA SER A 267 -11.49 -19.82 8.91
C SER A 267 -10.12 -20.37 8.50
N ALA A 268 -9.30 -19.62 7.75
CA ALA A 268 -7.99 -20.11 7.30
C ALA A 268 -6.80 -19.29 7.81
N ALA A 269 -6.91 -18.69 8.99
CA ALA A 269 -5.74 -18.17 9.69
C ALA A 269 -4.97 -19.37 10.30
N LEU A 270 -3.97 -19.86 9.60
CA LEU A 270 -2.99 -20.80 10.15
C LEU A 270 -2.31 -20.13 11.36
N PRO A 271 -2.16 -20.85 12.48
CA PRO A 271 -1.48 -20.31 13.65
C PRO A 271 -0.02 -20.02 13.29
N ALA A 272 0.42 -18.78 13.55
CA ALA A 272 1.82 -18.41 13.46
C ALA A 272 2.61 -19.21 14.53
N VAL A 273 3.32 -20.24 14.13
CA VAL A 273 4.24 -20.96 14.99
C VAL A 273 5.47 -20.08 15.18
N MET A 274 5.54 -19.37 16.31
CA MET A 274 6.75 -18.71 16.75
C MET A 274 7.75 -19.80 17.20
N HIS A 275 8.75 -20.07 16.38
CA HIS A 275 9.96 -20.73 16.85
C HIS A 275 10.88 -19.68 17.47
N CYS A 276 10.87 -19.58 18.80
CA CYS A 276 11.97 -18.98 19.57
C CYS A 276 13.16 -19.94 19.54
N ARG A 277 14.24 -19.57 18.90
CA ARG A 277 15.63 -19.94 19.21
C ARG A 277 16.54 -18.76 18.89
#